data_13012b2844ad0307d9f94599a37528f6
#
_entry.id   13012b2844ad0307d9f94599a37528f6
#
_cell.length_a   1.000
_cell.length_b   1.000
_cell.length_c   1.000
_cell.angle_alpha   90.00
_cell.angle_beta   90.00
_cell.angle_gamma   90.00
#
_symmetry.space_group_name_H-M   'P 1'
#
loop_
_entity.id
_entity.type
_entity.pdbx_description
1 polymer ?
#
loop_
_entity_poly.entity_id
_entity_poly.type
_entity_poly.pdbx_seq_one_letter_code
_entity_poly.pdbx_strand_id
1 'polypeptide(L)'
;RERLFGDVVRRHEVLLEAGVPAPRIAATTSDGLLLLRNLEGRPLAKAVFDETDPCTAEQLIQVLDAMPMSVARLERRPPWSDAVQHYAQMVSAALPSASDKLSWLVQQVTDGLASTPVGNEPTHGDFHEGQVHVAHGHIVGILDVDTVGPGRRADDLACLIAHLSTIQRMNSAQEARVHRLIRTW
;
A
#
# COMPACT_ATOMS: atom_id res chain seq x y z
N ARG A 1 8.58 10.38 -19.78
CA ARG A 1 7.09 10.31 -19.67
C ARG A 1 6.57 9.00 -20.27
N GLU A 2 6.88 8.68 -21.52
CA GLU A 2 6.46 7.43 -22.19
C GLU A 2 6.90 6.17 -21.47
N ARG A 3 8.14 6.12 -20.97
CA ARG A 3 8.66 4.98 -20.21
C ARG A 3 7.86 4.74 -18.92
N LEU A 4 7.56 5.80 -18.16
CA LEU A 4 6.76 5.69 -16.93
C LEU A 4 5.35 5.18 -17.20
N PHE A 5 4.72 5.65 -18.28
CA PHE A 5 3.40 5.19 -18.69
C PHE A 5 3.40 3.70 -19.05
N GLY A 6 4.35 3.27 -19.87
CA GLY A 6 4.52 1.86 -20.23
C GLY A 6 4.76 0.95 -19.01
N ASP A 7 5.50 1.44 -18.02
CA ASP A 7 5.72 0.71 -16.76
C ASP A 7 4.44 0.53 -15.95
N VAL A 8 3.58 1.54 -15.87
CA VAL A 8 2.29 1.45 -15.16
C VAL A 8 1.35 0.48 -15.86
N VAL A 9 1.24 0.56 -17.19
CA VAL A 9 0.44 -0.39 -18.00
C VAL A 9 0.91 -1.82 -17.76
N ARG A 10 2.22 -2.05 -17.84
CA ARG A 10 2.80 -3.38 -17.63
C ARG A 10 2.52 -3.95 -16.23
N ARG A 11 2.55 -3.11 -15.17
CA ARG A 11 2.19 -3.54 -13.81
C ARG A 11 0.74 -4.02 -13.74
N HIS A 12 -0.19 -3.27 -14.33
CA HIS A 12 -1.58 -3.71 -14.43
C HIS A 12 -1.73 -5.04 -15.17
N GLU A 13 -1.09 -5.17 -16.33
CA GLU A 13 -1.16 -6.39 -17.15
C GLU A 13 -0.66 -7.62 -16.38
N VAL A 14 0.50 -7.52 -15.74
CA VAL A 14 1.10 -8.61 -14.96
C VAL A 14 0.17 -9.07 -13.82
N LEU A 15 -0.49 -8.14 -13.15
CA LEU A 15 -1.43 -8.46 -12.07
C LEU A 15 -2.71 -9.08 -12.61
N LEU A 16 -3.28 -8.50 -13.66
CA LEU A 16 -4.52 -8.99 -14.28
C LEU A 16 -4.35 -10.39 -14.89
N GLU A 17 -3.22 -10.66 -15.55
CA GLU A 17 -2.89 -11.99 -16.10
C GLU A 17 -2.80 -13.06 -15.00
N ALA A 18 -2.35 -12.68 -13.81
CA ALA A 18 -2.28 -13.55 -12.64
C ALA A 18 -3.62 -13.68 -11.89
N GLY A 19 -4.65 -12.95 -12.28
CA GLY A 19 -5.95 -12.97 -11.62
C GLY A 19 -6.01 -12.14 -10.32
N VAL A 20 -4.99 -11.28 -10.08
CA VAL A 20 -5.05 -10.32 -8.97
C VAL A 20 -6.18 -9.33 -9.23
N PRO A 21 -7.04 -9.02 -8.23
CA PRO A 21 -8.19 -8.15 -8.42
C PRO A 21 -7.77 -6.67 -8.53
N ALA A 22 -7.25 -6.29 -9.70
CA ALA A 22 -6.93 -4.90 -10.06
C ALA A 22 -7.94 -4.36 -11.09
N PRO A 23 -8.07 -3.03 -11.23
CA PRO A 23 -8.92 -2.45 -12.25
C PRO A 23 -8.50 -2.89 -13.66
N ARG A 24 -9.46 -3.36 -14.46
CA ARG A 24 -9.17 -3.71 -15.86
C ARG A 24 -8.88 -2.46 -16.69
N ILE A 25 -7.88 -2.55 -17.55
CA ILE A 25 -7.58 -1.49 -18.52
C ILE A 25 -8.73 -1.45 -19.54
N ALA A 26 -9.40 -0.31 -19.64
CA ALA A 26 -10.43 -0.06 -20.61
C ALA A 26 -9.85 0.47 -21.94
N ALA A 27 -8.89 1.38 -21.85
CA ALA A 27 -8.19 1.94 -22.99
C ALA A 27 -6.88 2.62 -22.54
N THR A 28 -5.98 2.81 -23.50
CA THR A 28 -4.81 3.68 -23.38
C THR A 28 -4.84 4.69 -24.54
N THR A 29 -4.34 5.89 -24.32
CA THR A 29 -4.26 6.92 -25.36
C THR A 29 -2.81 7.23 -25.72
N SER A 30 -2.59 7.78 -26.90
CA SER A 30 -1.25 8.13 -27.40
C SER A 30 -0.58 9.27 -26.62
N ASP A 31 -1.37 10.07 -25.90
CA ASP A 31 -0.90 11.17 -25.03
C ASP A 31 -0.65 10.71 -23.57
N GLY A 32 -0.78 9.40 -23.30
CA GLY A 32 -0.40 8.80 -22.01
C GLY A 32 -1.50 8.80 -20.96
N LEU A 33 -2.78 8.74 -21.36
CA LEU A 33 -3.88 8.48 -20.43
C LEU A 33 -4.16 6.99 -20.33
N LEU A 34 -4.37 6.53 -19.12
CA LEU A 34 -4.82 5.16 -18.78
C LEU A 34 -6.25 5.22 -18.28
N LEU A 35 -7.17 4.62 -19.02
CA LEU A 35 -8.57 4.50 -18.64
C LEU A 35 -8.76 3.13 -17.99
N LEU A 36 -9.19 3.14 -16.74
CA LEU A 36 -9.46 1.94 -15.97
C LEU A 36 -10.97 1.76 -15.78
N ARG A 37 -11.42 0.50 -15.73
CA ARG A 37 -12.78 0.20 -15.33
C ARG A 37 -12.93 0.44 -13.84
N ASN A 38 -14.07 1.02 -13.45
CA ASN A 38 -14.39 1.22 -12.04
C ASN A 38 -14.46 -0.14 -11.31
N LEU A 39 -13.88 -0.20 -10.12
CA LEU A 39 -14.05 -1.33 -9.21
C LEU A 39 -15.40 -1.21 -8.49
N GLU A 40 -16.03 -2.35 -8.27
CA GLU A 40 -17.18 -2.44 -7.37
C GLU A 40 -16.77 -2.20 -5.91
N GLY A 41 -17.77 -2.00 -5.06
CA GLY A 41 -17.52 -1.77 -3.64
C GLY A 41 -17.04 -0.37 -3.30
N ARG A 42 -16.29 -0.27 -2.21
CA ARG A 42 -15.78 1.00 -1.68
C ARG A 42 -14.42 0.84 -1.02
N PRO A 43 -13.65 1.93 -0.86
CA PRO A 43 -12.38 1.86 -0.17
C PRO A 43 -12.50 1.33 1.27
N LEU A 44 -11.56 0.49 1.67
CA LEU A 44 -11.42 -0.01 3.03
C LEU A 44 -11.34 1.15 4.05
N ALA A 45 -10.73 2.28 3.67
CA ALA A 45 -10.68 3.52 4.43
C ALA A 45 -12.06 4.01 4.94
N LYS A 46 -13.14 3.67 4.23
CA LYS A 46 -14.52 3.97 4.64
C LYS A 46 -15.15 2.79 5.37
N ALA A 47 -14.86 1.59 4.92
CA ALA A 47 -15.49 0.37 5.42
C ALA A 47 -15.03 -0.05 6.83
N VAL A 48 -13.85 0.39 7.28
CA VAL A 48 -13.35 0.13 8.65
C VAL A 48 -14.25 0.73 9.75
N PHE A 49 -15.14 1.64 9.40
CA PHE A 49 -16.09 2.26 10.34
C PHE A 49 -17.45 1.57 10.40
N ASP A 50 -17.69 0.55 9.59
CA ASP A 50 -18.97 -0.19 9.61
C ASP A 50 -19.10 -1.07 10.87
N GLU A 51 -20.30 -1.50 11.16
CA GLU A 51 -20.59 -2.39 12.28
C GLU A 51 -19.97 -3.79 12.06
N THR A 52 -19.98 -4.27 10.82
CA THR A 52 -19.39 -5.55 10.42
C THR A 52 -17.95 -5.40 9.95
N ASP A 53 -17.15 -6.44 10.07
CA ASP A 53 -15.78 -6.41 9.60
C ASP A 53 -15.75 -6.36 8.07
N PRO A 54 -14.98 -5.43 7.48
CA PRO A 54 -14.99 -5.20 6.03
C PRO A 54 -14.30 -6.31 5.24
N CYS A 55 -13.35 -7.00 5.86
CA CYS A 55 -12.62 -8.17 5.36
C CYS A 55 -11.90 -8.84 6.53
N THR A 56 -11.21 -9.96 6.26
CA THR A 56 -10.39 -10.66 7.25
C THR A 56 -8.89 -10.42 7.02
N ALA A 57 -8.06 -10.72 8.02
CA ALA A 57 -6.60 -10.71 7.90
C ALA A 57 -6.12 -11.64 6.77
N GLU A 58 -6.70 -12.83 6.70
CA GLU A 58 -6.36 -13.82 5.67
C GLU A 58 -6.60 -13.30 4.27
N GLN A 59 -7.67 -12.54 4.05
CA GLN A 59 -7.96 -11.93 2.74
C GLN A 59 -6.94 -10.85 2.37
N LEU A 60 -6.47 -10.05 3.34
CA LEU A 60 -5.39 -9.07 3.13
C LEU A 60 -4.07 -9.76 2.74
N ILE A 61 -3.75 -10.86 3.40
CA ILE A 61 -2.58 -11.67 3.07
C ILE A 61 -2.76 -12.34 1.70
N GLN A 62 -3.91 -12.94 1.44
CA GLN A 62 -4.20 -13.65 0.18
C GLN A 62 -4.09 -12.75 -1.05
N VAL A 63 -4.54 -11.49 -0.98
CA VAL A 63 -4.42 -10.57 -2.13
C VAL A 63 -2.95 -10.24 -2.43
N LEU A 64 -2.12 -10.13 -1.40
CA LEU A 64 -0.68 -9.97 -1.57
C LEU A 64 -0.01 -11.26 -2.07
N ASP A 65 -0.41 -12.42 -1.57
CA ASP A 65 0.11 -13.73 -1.98
C ASP A 65 -0.28 -14.09 -3.42
N ALA A 66 -1.40 -13.56 -3.92
CA ALA A 66 -1.81 -13.73 -5.31
C ALA A 66 -0.90 -13.01 -6.31
N MET A 67 -0.04 -12.09 -5.86
CA MET A 67 0.88 -11.39 -6.75
C MET A 67 1.91 -12.37 -7.33
N PRO A 68 2.07 -12.42 -8.68
CA PRO A 68 2.94 -13.39 -9.32
C PRO A 68 4.41 -13.04 -9.13
N MET A 69 5.29 -14.04 -9.14
CA MET A 69 6.74 -13.85 -9.06
C MET A 69 7.33 -13.01 -10.22
N SER A 70 6.58 -12.81 -11.30
CA SER A 70 6.95 -11.87 -12.37
C SER A 70 7.00 -10.41 -11.90
N VAL A 71 6.26 -10.05 -10.84
CA VAL A 71 6.34 -8.75 -10.17
C VAL A 71 7.75 -8.48 -9.62
N ALA A 72 8.42 -9.51 -9.09
CA ALA A 72 9.80 -9.38 -8.60
C ALA A 72 10.83 -9.07 -9.69
N ARG A 73 10.45 -9.10 -10.98
CA ARG A 73 11.28 -8.74 -12.13
C ARG A 73 11.01 -7.33 -12.67
N LEU A 74 10.02 -6.64 -12.11
CA LEU A 74 9.72 -5.25 -12.48
C LEU A 74 10.77 -4.30 -11.89
N GLU A 75 10.77 -3.06 -12.36
CA GLU A 75 11.64 -2.03 -11.79
C GLU A 75 11.28 -1.79 -10.31
N ARG A 76 12.30 -1.89 -9.45
CA ARG A 76 12.14 -1.67 -8.02
C ARG A 76 11.74 -0.24 -7.72
N ARG A 77 10.73 -0.06 -6.89
CA ARG A 77 10.41 1.21 -6.23
C ARG A 77 10.92 1.13 -4.78
N PRO A 78 11.64 2.14 -4.29
CA PRO A 78 12.10 2.13 -2.90
C PRO A 78 10.89 2.12 -1.97
N PRO A 79 10.84 1.20 -0.99
CA PRO A 79 9.80 1.23 0.03
C PRO A 79 9.96 2.45 0.95
N TRP A 80 8.91 2.83 1.66
CA TRP A 80 8.90 3.97 2.58
C TRP A 80 9.98 3.86 3.65
N SER A 81 10.27 2.66 4.13
CA SER A 81 11.32 2.36 5.11
C SER A 81 12.74 2.68 4.61
N ASP A 82 13.02 2.48 3.32
CA ASP A 82 14.31 2.84 2.71
C ASP A 82 14.44 4.37 2.50
N ALA A 83 13.32 5.09 2.43
CA ALA A 83 13.25 6.54 2.23
C ALA A 83 13.09 7.35 3.53
N VAL A 84 13.12 6.70 4.70
CA VAL A 84 12.84 7.33 6.00
C VAL A 84 13.69 8.58 6.27
N GLN A 85 14.97 8.57 5.92
CA GLN A 85 15.87 9.72 6.07
C GLN A 85 15.40 10.91 5.24
N HIS A 86 14.98 10.68 4.00
CA HIS A 86 14.50 11.73 3.09
C HIS A 86 13.23 12.40 3.65
N TYR A 87 12.25 11.59 4.07
CA TYR A 87 11.01 12.13 4.64
C TYR A 87 11.22 12.84 5.97
N ALA A 88 12.10 12.33 6.82
CA ALA A 88 12.45 13.01 8.06
C ALA A 88 13.07 14.40 7.81
N GLN A 89 13.94 14.53 6.81
CA GLN A 89 14.51 15.81 6.41
C GLN A 89 13.44 16.78 5.90
N MET A 90 12.53 16.32 5.06
CA MET A 90 11.42 17.15 4.54
C MET A 90 10.53 17.67 5.69
N VAL A 91 10.16 16.78 6.63
CA VAL A 91 9.32 17.16 7.78
C VAL A 91 10.08 18.09 8.73
N SER A 92 11.36 17.85 9.00
CA SER A 92 12.20 18.72 9.84
C SER A 92 12.34 20.12 9.27
N ALA A 93 12.42 20.25 7.95
CA ALA A 93 12.45 21.55 7.27
C ALA A 93 11.13 22.32 7.45
N ALA A 94 9.99 21.63 7.43
CA ALA A 94 8.66 22.23 7.63
C ALA A 94 8.30 22.43 9.10
N LEU A 95 8.79 21.57 10.00
CA LEU A 95 8.51 21.56 11.44
C LEU A 95 9.81 21.32 12.24
N PRO A 96 10.66 22.34 12.44
CA PRO A 96 11.95 22.20 13.13
C PRO A 96 11.85 21.64 14.55
N SER A 97 10.75 21.89 15.26
CA SER A 97 10.52 21.36 16.60
C SER A 97 10.38 19.83 16.67
N ALA A 98 10.17 19.16 15.54
CA ALA A 98 10.10 17.69 15.47
C ALA A 98 11.46 17.04 15.17
N SER A 99 12.51 17.79 14.87
CA SER A 99 13.79 17.29 14.33
C SER A 99 14.44 16.23 15.20
N ASP A 100 14.50 16.43 16.52
CA ASP A 100 15.12 15.46 17.44
C ASP A 100 14.36 14.12 17.45
N LYS A 101 13.02 14.19 17.51
CA LYS A 101 12.18 12.99 17.46
C LYS A 101 12.30 12.27 16.13
N LEU A 102 12.36 13.02 15.02
CA LEU A 102 12.53 12.44 13.68
C LEU A 102 13.90 11.79 13.52
N SER A 103 14.96 12.43 14.00
CA SER A 103 16.31 11.86 14.01
C SER A 103 16.37 10.55 14.79
N TRP A 104 15.75 10.51 15.97
CA TRP A 104 15.62 9.28 16.74
C TRP A 104 14.86 8.18 15.99
N LEU A 105 13.72 8.51 15.37
CA LEU A 105 12.94 7.55 14.58
C LEU A 105 13.73 6.99 13.38
N VAL A 106 14.45 7.86 12.66
CA VAL A 106 15.34 7.45 11.56
C VAL A 106 16.37 6.44 12.06
N GLN A 107 17.02 6.71 13.19
CA GLN A 107 18.00 5.81 13.78
C GLN A 107 17.37 4.45 14.12
N GLN A 108 16.18 4.44 14.76
CA GLN A 108 15.48 3.21 15.11
C GLN A 108 15.14 2.36 13.87
N VAL A 109 14.63 3.00 12.81
CA VAL A 109 14.31 2.29 11.55
C VAL A 109 15.58 1.78 10.88
N THR A 110 16.63 2.60 10.81
CA THR A 110 17.90 2.23 10.18
C THR A 110 18.55 1.06 10.91
N ASP A 111 18.64 1.12 12.24
CA ASP A 111 19.22 0.05 13.06
C ASP A 111 18.39 -1.24 12.98
N GLY A 112 17.06 -1.11 13.03
CA GLY A 112 16.16 -2.26 12.91
C GLY A 112 16.25 -2.97 11.55
N LEU A 113 16.58 -2.24 10.49
CA LEU A 113 16.71 -2.78 9.14
C LEU A 113 18.15 -3.15 8.75
N ALA A 114 19.16 -2.82 9.55
CA ALA A 114 20.58 -2.97 9.21
C ALA A 114 20.99 -4.39 8.77
N SER A 115 20.34 -5.42 9.35
CA SER A 115 20.55 -6.84 9.01
C SER A 115 19.45 -7.44 8.15
N THR A 116 18.45 -6.64 7.75
CA THR A 116 17.30 -7.13 7.00
C THR A 116 17.59 -7.07 5.50
N PRO A 117 17.46 -8.17 4.75
CA PRO A 117 17.64 -8.15 3.30
C PRO A 117 16.70 -7.15 2.62
N VAL A 118 17.15 -6.60 1.51
CA VAL A 118 16.36 -5.66 0.69
C VAL A 118 15.03 -6.27 0.22
N GLY A 119 14.94 -7.61 0.18
CA GLY A 119 13.76 -8.34 -0.26
C GLY A 119 13.64 -8.41 -1.79
N ASN A 120 13.05 -9.49 -2.25
CA ASN A 120 12.75 -9.72 -3.67
C ASN A 120 11.42 -10.46 -3.81
N GLU A 121 10.49 -10.18 -2.90
CA GLU A 121 9.12 -10.69 -2.94
C GLU A 121 8.26 -9.76 -3.80
N PRO A 122 7.20 -10.27 -4.43
CA PRO A 122 6.18 -9.42 -5.01
C PRO A 122 5.53 -8.54 -3.94
N THR A 123 5.51 -7.22 -4.14
CA THR A 123 4.90 -6.25 -3.22
C THR A 123 4.04 -5.25 -3.97
N HIS A 124 3.07 -4.67 -3.27
CA HIS A 124 2.29 -3.53 -3.76
C HIS A 124 3.13 -2.25 -3.73
N GLY A 125 3.93 -2.06 -2.67
CA GLY A 125 4.82 -0.92 -2.48
C GLY A 125 4.17 0.30 -1.83
N ASP A 126 2.82 0.37 -1.82
CA ASP A 126 2.02 1.41 -1.14
C ASP A 126 0.67 0.84 -0.69
N PHE A 127 0.71 -0.27 0.05
CA PHE A 127 -0.47 -1.03 0.45
C PHE A 127 -1.12 -0.41 1.69
N HIS A 128 -2.17 0.37 1.49
CA HIS A 128 -2.92 1.00 2.58
C HIS A 128 -4.43 0.95 2.36
N GLU A 129 -5.20 1.36 3.35
CA GLU A 129 -6.67 1.23 3.37
C GLU A 129 -7.38 2.00 2.25
N GLY A 130 -6.75 3.02 1.69
CA GLY A 130 -7.27 3.77 0.53
C GLY A 130 -7.17 2.99 -0.77
N GLN A 131 -6.21 2.07 -0.88
CA GLN A 131 -5.94 1.28 -2.09
C GLN A 131 -6.69 -0.05 -2.12
N VAL A 132 -7.27 -0.49 -1.01
CA VAL A 132 -8.04 -1.74 -0.92
C VAL A 132 -9.52 -1.45 -1.05
N HIS A 133 -10.20 -2.08 -2.02
CA HIS A 133 -11.64 -2.02 -2.19
C HIS A 133 -12.31 -3.28 -1.64
N VAL A 134 -13.41 -3.07 -0.92
CA VAL A 134 -14.18 -4.16 -0.29
C VAL A 134 -15.65 -4.07 -0.64
N ALA A 135 -16.29 -5.23 -0.75
CA ALA A 135 -17.73 -5.39 -0.91
C ALA A 135 -18.18 -6.68 -0.23
N HIS A 136 -19.30 -6.65 0.48
CA HIS A 136 -19.92 -7.83 1.11
C HIS A 136 -18.98 -8.66 2.00
N GLY A 137 -18.06 -8.00 2.74
CA GLY A 137 -17.09 -8.65 3.61
C GLY A 137 -15.89 -9.28 2.89
N HIS A 138 -15.66 -8.93 1.62
CA HIS A 138 -14.57 -9.45 0.81
C HIS A 138 -13.78 -8.33 0.13
N ILE A 139 -12.48 -8.58 -0.08
CA ILE A 139 -11.65 -7.72 -0.92
C ILE A 139 -12.03 -7.99 -2.38
N VAL A 140 -12.43 -6.94 -3.09
CA VAL A 140 -12.83 -6.98 -4.50
C VAL A 140 -11.84 -6.30 -5.43
N GLY A 141 -10.85 -5.60 -4.90
CA GLY A 141 -9.80 -4.99 -5.71
C GLY A 141 -8.75 -4.22 -4.92
N ILE A 142 -7.62 -4.02 -5.59
CA ILE A 142 -6.53 -3.13 -5.18
C ILE A 142 -6.29 -2.07 -6.24
N LEU A 143 -6.03 -0.85 -5.82
CA LEU A 143 -5.79 0.32 -6.66
C LEU A 143 -4.33 0.74 -6.61
N ASP A 144 -3.97 1.70 -7.46
CA ASP A 144 -2.69 2.39 -7.45
C ASP A 144 -1.47 1.45 -7.50
N VAL A 145 -1.46 0.64 -8.54
CA VAL A 145 -0.45 -0.42 -8.74
C VAL A 145 0.84 0.08 -9.39
N ASP A 146 1.07 1.38 -9.46
CA ASP A 146 2.24 1.98 -10.11
C ASP A 146 3.54 1.78 -9.32
N THR A 147 3.45 1.43 -8.04
CA THR A 147 4.57 1.07 -7.15
C THR A 147 4.82 -0.43 -7.05
N VAL A 148 3.93 -1.27 -7.61
CA VAL A 148 4.07 -2.73 -7.60
C VAL A 148 5.43 -3.17 -8.12
N GLY A 149 6.16 -3.97 -7.35
CA GLY A 149 7.52 -4.40 -7.70
C GLY A 149 8.17 -5.28 -6.64
N PRO A 150 9.49 -5.55 -6.77
CA PRO A 150 10.23 -6.33 -5.78
C PRO A 150 10.43 -5.55 -4.49
N GLY A 151 10.17 -6.20 -3.34
CA GLY A 151 10.31 -5.58 -2.03
C GLY A 151 10.28 -6.60 -0.90
N ARG A 152 9.96 -6.12 0.30
CA ARG A 152 9.66 -6.95 1.48
C ARG A 152 8.15 -6.94 1.70
N ARG A 153 7.51 -8.08 1.75
CA ARG A 153 6.09 -8.21 2.04
C ARG A 153 5.69 -7.53 3.36
N ALA A 154 6.59 -7.57 4.34
CA ALA A 154 6.39 -6.92 5.62
C ALA A 154 6.23 -5.39 5.50
N ASP A 155 6.81 -4.74 4.50
CA ASP A 155 6.64 -3.30 4.28
C ASP A 155 5.20 -2.95 3.86
N ASP A 156 4.55 -3.78 3.04
CA ASP A 156 3.13 -3.61 2.67
C ASP A 156 2.21 -3.69 3.90
N LEU A 157 2.42 -4.70 4.75
CA LEU A 157 1.63 -4.86 5.97
C LEU A 157 1.89 -3.73 6.97
N ALA A 158 3.15 -3.31 7.12
CA ALA A 158 3.51 -2.18 7.98
C ALA A 158 2.90 -0.86 7.47
N CYS A 159 2.84 -0.65 6.16
CA CYS A 159 2.19 0.50 5.55
C CYS A 159 0.69 0.54 5.91
N LEU A 160 -0.02 -0.58 5.74
CA LEU A 160 -1.44 -0.68 6.10
C LEU A 160 -1.68 -0.36 7.59
N ILE A 161 -0.89 -0.96 8.50
CA ILE A 161 -1.03 -0.74 9.93
C ILE A 161 -0.72 0.72 10.30
N ALA A 162 0.32 1.31 9.72
CA ALA A 162 0.70 2.70 9.98
C ALA A 162 -0.41 3.65 9.53
N HIS A 163 -0.97 3.46 8.33
CA HIS A 163 -2.07 4.25 7.81
C HIS A 163 -3.31 4.16 8.68
N LEU A 164 -3.76 2.95 9.02
CA LEU A 164 -4.89 2.73 9.92
C LEU A 164 -4.68 3.40 11.29
N SER A 165 -3.44 3.37 11.81
CA SER A 165 -3.10 3.98 13.10
C SER A 165 -3.09 5.51 13.08
N THR A 166 -3.05 6.12 11.89
CA THR A 166 -2.95 7.58 11.71
C THR A 166 -4.24 8.21 11.16
N ILE A 167 -5.32 7.45 10.98
CA ILE A 167 -6.62 7.99 10.54
C ILE A 167 -7.06 9.09 11.52
N GLN A 168 -7.27 10.29 10.97
CA GLN A 168 -7.65 11.47 11.74
C GLN A 168 -9.16 11.66 11.81
N ARG A 169 -9.60 12.50 12.77
CA ARG A 169 -11.01 12.92 12.93
C ARG A 169 -11.98 11.77 13.25
N MET A 170 -11.49 10.72 13.89
CA MET A 170 -12.33 9.66 14.45
C MET A 170 -12.97 10.12 15.76
N ASN A 171 -14.21 9.70 15.99
CA ASN A 171 -14.77 9.70 17.34
C ASN A 171 -14.26 8.49 18.13
N SER A 172 -14.48 8.49 19.45
CA SER A 172 -13.94 7.44 20.33
C SER A 172 -14.40 6.02 19.96
N ALA A 173 -15.63 5.86 19.44
CA ALA A 173 -16.13 4.56 19.00
C ALA A 173 -15.44 4.08 17.73
N GLN A 174 -15.21 4.96 16.78
CA GLN A 174 -14.46 4.68 15.54
C GLN A 174 -13.00 4.34 15.85
N GLU A 175 -12.36 5.10 16.74
CA GLU A 175 -10.98 4.82 17.18
C GLU A 175 -10.87 3.44 17.84
N ALA A 176 -11.75 3.13 18.78
CA ALA A 176 -11.79 1.81 19.44
C ALA A 176 -12.01 0.67 18.43
N ARG A 177 -12.83 0.90 17.39
CA ARG A 177 -13.05 -0.07 16.33
C ARG A 177 -11.81 -0.30 15.47
N VAL A 178 -11.19 0.77 14.98
CA VAL A 178 -9.97 0.66 14.16
C VAL A 178 -8.85 -0.02 14.95
N HIS A 179 -8.65 0.36 16.22
CA HIS A 179 -7.67 -0.31 17.08
C HIS A 179 -7.99 -1.82 17.29
N ARG A 180 -9.26 -2.19 17.34
CA ARG A 180 -9.65 -3.61 17.40
C ARG A 180 -9.28 -4.34 16.11
N LEU A 181 -9.60 -3.77 14.94
CA LEU A 181 -9.24 -4.34 13.64
C LEU A 181 -7.72 -4.53 13.51
N ILE A 182 -6.90 -3.52 13.85
CA ILE A 182 -5.43 -3.61 13.84
C ILE A 182 -4.92 -4.74 14.73
N ARG A 183 -5.59 -5.02 15.85
CA ARG A 183 -5.18 -6.13 16.75
C ARG A 183 -5.64 -7.50 16.27
N THR A 184 -6.64 -7.57 15.43
CA THR A 184 -7.21 -8.82 14.90
C THR A 184 -6.65 -9.19 13.53
N TRP A 185 -6.11 -8.22 12.84
CA TRP A 185 -5.40 -8.40 11.56
C TRP A 185 -3.90 -8.56 11.80
#